data_6a9aa09a464d88b9738e6f5d3447c5d2
#
_entry.id   6a9aa09a464d88b9738e6f5d3447c5d2
#
_cell.length_a   1.000
_cell.length_b   1.000
_cell.length_c   1.000
_cell.angle_alpha   90.00
_cell.angle_beta   90.00
_cell.angle_gamma   90.00
#
_symmetry.space_group_name_H-M   'P 1'
#
loop_
_entity.id
_entity.type
_entity.pdbx_description
1 polymer ?
#
loop_
_entity_poly.entity_id
_entity_poly.type
_entity_poly.pdbx_seq_one_letter_code
_entity_poly.pdbx_strand_id
1 'polypeptide(L)'
;MIEFKGELSKTCKEFVVKNEAYCARKVAIIAYVPFAVAEIIWWAVSGKLLVLIALPVLVMAAFLAGIKPKEKGYGLIMTKRVTIEKNYLECEGNQFHDIKSIDRVKSVIDYGEWYKFEFRLPGNSQRFICQKDLITQGTIEDFEKLFADKIIRRG
;
A
#
# COMPACT_ATOMS: atom_id res chain seq x y z
N MET A 1 25.14 -3.26 0.69
CA MET A 1 23.96 -3.70 1.44
C MET A 1 23.50 -2.54 2.31
N ILE A 2 22.21 -2.22 2.32
CA ILE A 2 21.61 -1.21 3.19
C ILE A 2 20.49 -1.92 3.95
N GLU A 3 20.41 -1.74 5.27
CA GLU A 3 19.41 -2.41 6.10
C GLU A 3 18.71 -1.38 7.01
N PHE A 4 17.39 -1.49 7.06
CA PHE A 4 16.50 -0.81 8.00
C PHE A 4 15.83 -1.86 8.88
N LYS A 5 15.98 -1.77 10.19
CA LYS A 5 15.45 -2.77 11.13
C LYS A 5 14.93 -2.12 12.39
N GLY A 6 13.70 -2.43 12.74
CA GLY A 6 13.10 -1.97 13.99
C GLY A 6 11.60 -1.80 13.94
N GLU A 7 11.08 -1.21 14.99
CA GLU A 7 9.67 -0.87 15.11
C GLU A 7 9.40 0.53 14.55
N LEU A 8 8.41 0.65 13.68
CA LEU A 8 8.03 1.93 13.09
C LEU A 8 7.50 2.89 14.16
N SER A 9 7.77 4.18 14.01
CA SER A 9 7.22 5.25 14.85
C SER A 9 5.68 5.29 14.78
N LYS A 10 5.06 5.90 15.76
CA LYS A 10 3.60 6.05 15.82
C LYS A 10 3.07 6.78 14.57
N THR A 11 3.74 7.86 14.16
CA THR A 11 3.39 8.65 12.96
C THR A 11 3.47 7.81 11.68
N CYS A 12 4.53 7.02 11.53
CA CYS A 12 4.70 6.12 10.40
C CYS A 12 3.64 5.00 10.40
N LYS A 13 3.31 4.43 11.56
CA LYS A 13 2.23 3.44 11.72
C LYS A 13 0.88 3.99 11.28
N GLU A 14 0.50 5.18 11.74
CA GLU A 14 -0.74 5.85 11.35
C GLU A 14 -0.79 6.13 9.84
N PHE A 15 0.33 6.55 9.26
CA PHE A 15 0.44 6.73 7.82
C PHE A 15 0.21 5.42 7.06
N VAL A 16 0.82 4.31 7.50
CA VAL A 16 0.63 2.98 6.87
C VAL A 16 -0.84 2.58 6.89
N VAL A 17 -1.49 2.71 8.05
CA VAL A 17 -2.92 2.39 8.23
C VAL A 17 -3.81 3.21 7.31
N LYS A 18 -3.61 4.54 7.28
CA LYS A 18 -4.38 5.44 6.41
C LYS A 18 -4.17 5.12 4.93
N ASN A 19 -2.92 4.89 4.53
CA ASN A 19 -2.59 4.59 3.14
C ASN A 19 -3.17 3.25 2.69
N GLU A 20 -3.16 2.22 3.54
CA GLU A 20 -3.75 0.92 3.23
C GLU A 20 -5.26 1.00 3.08
N ALA A 21 -5.94 1.69 4.00
CA ALA A 21 -7.38 1.95 3.91
C ALA A 21 -7.74 2.71 2.61
N TYR A 22 -6.92 3.69 2.23
CA TYR A 22 -7.10 4.42 0.98
C TYR A 22 -6.93 3.52 -0.26
N CYS A 23 -5.90 2.68 -0.29
CA CYS A 23 -5.67 1.72 -1.37
C CYS A 23 -6.81 0.70 -1.47
N ALA A 24 -7.27 0.17 -0.33
CA ALA A 24 -8.39 -0.75 -0.28
C ALA A 24 -9.68 -0.11 -0.84
N ARG A 25 -9.98 1.14 -0.45
CA ARG A 25 -11.13 1.88 -0.99
C ARG A 25 -11.03 2.09 -2.50
N LYS A 26 -9.85 2.45 -3.02
CA LYS A 26 -9.65 2.59 -4.48
C LYS A 26 -9.92 1.29 -5.23
N VAL A 27 -9.34 0.18 -4.77
CA VAL A 27 -9.56 -1.14 -5.38
C VAL A 27 -11.04 -1.49 -5.36
N ALA A 28 -11.70 -1.16 -4.28
CA ALA A 28 -13.12 -1.33 -4.09
C ALA A 28 -13.97 -0.61 -5.12
N ILE A 29 -13.70 0.68 -5.29
CA ILE A 29 -14.43 1.49 -6.26
C ILE A 29 -14.23 0.95 -7.68
N ILE A 30 -12.97 0.59 -8.03
CA ILE A 30 -12.65 0.04 -9.35
C ILE A 30 -13.37 -1.29 -9.58
N ALA A 31 -13.41 -2.17 -8.59
CA ALA A 31 -14.09 -3.45 -8.67
C ALA A 31 -15.62 -3.29 -8.79
N TYR A 32 -16.19 -2.21 -8.24
CA TYR A 32 -17.63 -1.94 -8.28
C TYR A 32 -18.12 -1.45 -9.65
N VAL A 33 -17.26 -0.75 -10.42
CA VAL A 33 -17.66 -0.19 -11.73
C VAL A 33 -18.30 -1.21 -12.68
N PRO A 34 -17.76 -2.42 -12.92
CA PRO A 34 -18.38 -3.38 -13.81
C PRO A 34 -19.75 -3.88 -13.30
N PHE A 35 -19.94 -3.97 -11.98
CA PHE A 35 -21.25 -4.34 -11.41
C PHE A 35 -22.28 -3.23 -11.64
N ALA A 36 -21.90 -1.97 -11.43
CA ALA A 36 -22.78 -0.83 -11.69
C ALA A 36 -23.21 -0.77 -13.18
N VAL A 37 -22.30 -1.04 -14.09
CA VAL A 37 -22.60 -1.11 -15.53
C VAL A 37 -23.59 -2.25 -15.82
N ALA A 38 -23.36 -3.44 -15.26
CA ALA A 38 -24.27 -4.59 -15.44
C ALA A 38 -25.68 -4.30 -14.90
N GLU A 39 -25.79 -3.61 -13.77
CA GLU A 39 -27.07 -3.20 -13.18
C GLU A 39 -27.84 -2.21 -14.06
N ILE A 40 -27.14 -1.23 -14.65
CA ILE A 40 -27.74 -0.27 -15.58
C ILE A 40 -28.30 -1.00 -16.82
N ILE A 41 -27.54 -1.95 -17.37
CA ILE A 41 -27.98 -2.77 -18.51
C ILE A 41 -29.21 -3.60 -18.12
N TRP A 42 -29.19 -4.27 -16.96
CA TRP A 42 -30.30 -5.07 -16.46
C TRP A 42 -31.55 -4.23 -16.26
N TRP A 43 -31.46 -3.01 -15.73
CA TRP A 43 -32.57 -2.09 -15.62
C TRP A 43 -33.14 -1.70 -16.97
N ALA A 44 -32.31 -1.37 -17.93
CA ALA A 44 -32.73 -0.99 -19.28
C ALA A 44 -33.55 -2.12 -19.96
N VAL A 45 -33.22 -3.39 -19.67
CA VAL A 45 -33.90 -4.56 -20.22
C VAL A 45 -35.18 -4.92 -19.43
N SER A 46 -35.13 -4.84 -18.08
CA SER A 46 -36.18 -5.32 -17.20
C SER A 46 -37.24 -4.28 -16.81
N GLY A 47 -36.95 -3.00 -16.94
CA GLY A 47 -37.80 -1.87 -16.55
C GLY A 47 -38.09 -1.72 -15.05
N LYS A 48 -37.43 -2.51 -14.18
CA LYS A 48 -37.66 -2.52 -12.73
C LYS A 48 -36.73 -1.53 -12.00
N LEU A 49 -37.22 -0.33 -11.74
CA LEU A 49 -36.48 0.77 -11.13
C LEU A 49 -35.95 0.47 -9.71
N LEU A 50 -36.66 -0.33 -8.91
CA LEU A 50 -36.28 -0.66 -7.53
C LEU A 50 -34.94 -1.43 -7.43
N VAL A 51 -34.64 -2.26 -8.42
CA VAL A 51 -33.39 -3.04 -8.46
C VAL A 51 -32.19 -2.12 -8.68
N LEU A 52 -32.38 -1.04 -9.45
CA LEU A 52 -31.31 -0.07 -9.75
C LEU A 52 -30.83 0.71 -8.52
N ILE A 53 -31.67 0.91 -7.52
CA ILE A 53 -31.37 1.75 -6.36
C ILE A 53 -30.94 0.91 -5.14
N ALA A 54 -31.60 -0.21 -4.89
CA ALA A 54 -31.42 -0.98 -3.66
C ALA A 54 -30.11 -1.79 -3.64
N LEU A 55 -29.78 -2.45 -4.73
CA LEU A 55 -28.62 -3.34 -4.79
C LEU A 55 -27.29 -2.59 -4.74
N PRO A 56 -27.07 -1.51 -5.52
CA PRO A 56 -25.84 -0.70 -5.44
C PRO A 56 -25.60 -0.12 -4.06
N VAL A 57 -26.67 0.38 -3.41
CA VAL A 57 -26.55 0.98 -2.07
C VAL A 57 -26.19 -0.08 -1.03
N LEU A 58 -26.79 -1.26 -1.09
CA LEU A 58 -26.47 -2.37 -0.17
C LEU A 58 -25.05 -2.89 -0.38
N VAL A 59 -24.62 -3.08 -1.63
CA VAL A 59 -23.25 -3.52 -1.95
C VAL A 59 -22.24 -2.48 -1.52
N MET A 60 -22.50 -1.20 -1.81
CA MET A 60 -21.62 -0.11 -1.39
C MET A 60 -21.54 0.00 0.14
N ALA A 61 -22.66 -0.11 0.85
CA ALA A 61 -22.69 -0.07 2.32
C ALA A 61 -21.95 -1.26 2.95
N ALA A 62 -22.16 -2.48 2.45
CA ALA A 62 -21.46 -3.67 2.89
C ALA A 62 -19.95 -3.58 2.63
N PHE A 63 -19.60 -3.02 1.49
CA PHE A 63 -18.23 -2.82 1.08
C PHE A 63 -17.52 -1.77 1.94
N LEU A 64 -18.13 -0.62 2.19
CA LEU A 64 -17.60 0.42 3.06
C LEU A 64 -17.50 -0.03 4.52
N ALA A 65 -18.45 -0.84 4.99
CA ALA A 65 -18.41 -1.43 6.33
C ALA A 65 -17.28 -2.47 6.48
N GLY A 66 -16.97 -3.22 5.40
CA GLY A 66 -15.86 -4.20 5.39
C GLY A 66 -14.47 -3.58 5.38
N ILE A 67 -14.34 -2.31 4.96
CA ILE A 67 -13.05 -1.60 4.88
C ILE A 67 -12.71 -0.85 6.18
N LYS A 68 -13.24 -1.25 7.30
CA LYS A 68 -12.75 -0.71 8.58
C LYS A 68 -11.29 -1.13 8.77
N PRO A 69 -10.38 -0.18 9.02
CA PRO A 69 -8.99 -0.53 9.32
C PRO A 69 -8.98 -1.46 10.53
N LYS A 70 -8.57 -2.70 10.28
CA LYS A 70 -8.40 -3.69 11.35
C LYS A 70 -7.09 -3.38 12.06
N GLU A 71 -7.12 -2.57 13.10
CA GLU A 71 -5.93 -2.24 13.93
C GLU A 71 -5.15 -3.50 14.34
N LYS A 72 -5.83 -4.61 14.58
CA LYS A 72 -5.21 -5.89 14.95
C LYS A 72 -4.36 -6.55 13.86
N GLY A 73 -4.60 -6.23 12.57
CA GLY A 73 -3.79 -6.77 11.46
C GLY A 73 -2.48 -6.02 11.23
N TYR A 74 -2.39 -4.79 11.69
CA TYR A 74 -1.24 -3.92 11.44
C TYR A 74 -0.04 -4.19 12.36
N GLY A 75 -0.24 -4.79 13.52
CA GLY A 75 0.85 -5.23 14.40
C GLY A 75 1.87 -6.13 13.70
N LEU A 76 1.42 -6.89 12.69
CA LEU A 76 2.27 -7.77 11.88
C LEU A 76 3.15 -7.03 10.86
N ILE A 77 2.78 -5.79 10.52
CA ILE A 77 3.46 -4.98 9.52
C ILE A 77 4.43 -3.99 10.19
N MET A 78 4.35 -3.82 11.49
CA MET A 78 4.97 -2.68 12.18
C MET A 78 6.37 -2.92 12.74
N THR A 79 6.76 -4.19 12.96
CA THR A 79 8.16 -4.54 13.21
C THR A 79 8.72 -5.16 11.95
N LYS A 80 9.69 -4.50 11.34
CA LYS A 80 10.21 -4.88 10.02
C LYS A 80 11.71 -4.90 9.98
N ARG A 81 12.17 -5.69 9.04
CA ARG A 81 13.51 -5.61 8.49
C ARG A 81 13.39 -5.40 6.98
N VAL A 82 13.96 -4.33 6.46
CA VAL A 82 14.05 -4.10 5.01
C VAL A 82 15.52 -4.09 4.63
N THR A 83 15.92 -5.07 3.82
CA THR A 83 17.27 -5.21 3.32
C THR A 83 17.30 -4.86 1.83
N ILE A 84 18.27 -4.06 1.43
CA ILE A 84 18.47 -3.62 0.05
C ILE A 84 19.84 -4.08 -0.39
N GLU A 85 19.87 -4.94 -1.40
CA GLU A 85 21.05 -5.41 -2.06
C GLU A 85 21.14 -4.88 -3.49
N LYS A 86 22.19 -5.28 -4.24
CA LYS A 86 22.41 -4.74 -5.59
C LYS A 86 21.22 -4.92 -6.53
N ASN A 87 20.48 -6.03 -6.43
CA ASN A 87 19.46 -6.41 -7.40
C ASN A 87 18.08 -6.61 -6.79
N TYR A 88 17.94 -6.66 -5.47
CA TYR A 88 16.66 -6.95 -4.82
C TYR A 88 16.47 -6.18 -3.52
N LEU A 89 15.19 -6.01 -3.18
CA LEU A 89 14.71 -5.55 -1.90
C LEU A 89 14.01 -6.71 -1.21
N GLU A 90 14.36 -6.94 0.02
CA GLU A 90 13.75 -7.94 0.89
C GLU A 90 13.06 -7.22 2.03
N CYS A 91 11.83 -7.59 2.31
CA CYS A 91 11.07 -7.08 3.44
C CYS A 91 10.57 -8.24 4.27
N GLU A 92 11.08 -8.34 5.48
CA GLU A 92 10.75 -9.37 6.45
C GLU A 92 9.99 -8.76 7.63
N GLY A 93 8.95 -9.44 8.07
CA GLY A 93 8.19 -9.15 9.27
C GLY A 93 7.80 -10.44 9.97
N ASN A 94 7.10 -10.35 11.11
CA ASN A 94 6.81 -11.50 11.95
C ASN A 94 6.09 -12.66 11.25
N GLN A 95 5.33 -12.40 10.18
CA GLN A 95 4.54 -13.45 9.47
C GLN A 95 4.57 -13.27 7.96
N PHE A 96 5.50 -12.47 7.42
CA PHE A 96 5.64 -12.33 5.98
C PHE A 96 7.10 -12.16 5.59
N HIS A 97 7.41 -12.62 4.40
CA HIS A 97 8.67 -12.45 3.72
C HIS A 97 8.36 -12.12 2.25
N ASP A 98 8.79 -10.97 1.79
CA ASP A 98 8.51 -10.49 0.44
C ASP A 98 9.80 -10.00 -0.21
N ILE A 99 10.10 -10.50 -1.39
CA ILE A 99 11.30 -10.13 -2.16
C ILE A 99 10.86 -9.49 -3.47
N LYS A 100 11.47 -8.35 -3.79
CA LYS A 100 11.20 -7.60 -5.02
C LYS A 100 12.52 -7.23 -5.71
N SER A 101 12.55 -7.35 -7.03
CA SER A 101 13.67 -6.81 -7.82
C SER A 101 13.67 -5.28 -7.77
N ILE A 102 14.86 -4.67 -7.68
CA ILE A 102 15.06 -3.20 -7.73
C ILE A 102 14.53 -2.61 -9.06
N ASP A 103 14.61 -3.36 -10.17
CA ASP A 103 14.10 -2.91 -11.47
C ASP A 103 12.57 -2.70 -11.48
N ARG A 104 11.85 -3.37 -10.55
CA ARG A 104 10.40 -3.17 -10.38
C ARG A 104 10.04 -1.94 -9.60
N VAL A 105 11.00 -1.27 -8.96
CA VAL A 105 10.78 -0.01 -8.27
C VAL A 105 10.48 1.06 -9.31
N LYS A 106 9.27 1.63 -9.23
CA LYS A 106 8.82 2.75 -10.07
C LYS A 106 9.33 4.06 -9.49
N SER A 107 9.11 4.28 -8.21
CA SER A 107 9.52 5.48 -7.47
C SER A 107 9.70 5.18 -5.99
N VAL A 108 10.48 6.03 -5.34
CA VAL A 108 10.68 6.05 -3.89
C VAL A 108 10.19 7.41 -3.40
N ILE A 109 9.11 7.42 -2.63
CA ILE A 109 8.54 8.67 -2.14
C ILE A 109 9.15 8.97 -0.78
N ASP A 110 9.82 10.11 -0.68
CA ASP A 110 10.37 10.65 0.56
C ASP A 110 9.30 11.52 1.26
N TYR A 111 8.92 11.12 2.47
CA TYR A 111 7.98 11.84 3.35
C TYR A 111 8.71 12.58 4.49
N GLY A 112 10.01 12.85 4.34
CA GLY A 112 10.84 13.47 5.36
C GLY A 112 11.42 12.44 6.34
N GLU A 113 10.60 11.83 7.19
CA GLU A 113 11.03 10.84 8.19
C GLU A 113 11.18 9.41 7.65
N TRP A 114 10.49 9.08 6.56
CA TRP A 114 10.53 7.74 5.94
C TRP A 114 10.43 7.78 4.44
N TYR A 115 10.92 6.70 3.82
CA TYR A 115 10.76 6.39 2.41
C TYR A 115 9.68 5.34 2.21
N LYS A 116 8.84 5.50 1.17
CA LYS A 116 7.87 4.52 0.71
C LYS A 116 8.18 4.11 -0.72
N PHE A 117 8.31 2.81 -0.96
CA PHE A 117 8.49 2.28 -2.30
C PHE A 117 7.17 2.17 -3.05
N GLU A 118 7.17 2.54 -4.32
CA GLU A 118 6.12 2.23 -5.28
C GLU A 118 6.68 1.31 -6.36
N PHE A 119 5.93 0.27 -6.69
CA PHE A 119 6.32 -0.71 -7.70
C PHE A 119 5.48 -0.58 -8.96
N ARG A 120 6.05 -0.96 -10.13
CA ARG A 120 5.36 -0.91 -11.44
C ARG A 120 4.14 -1.81 -11.49
N LEU A 121 4.19 -2.96 -10.82
CA LEU A 121 3.06 -3.88 -10.71
C LEU A 121 2.35 -3.66 -9.37
N PRO A 122 1.00 -3.73 -9.34
CA PRO A 122 0.26 -3.66 -8.10
C PRO A 122 0.70 -4.81 -7.18
N GLY A 123 0.94 -4.48 -5.93
CA GLY A 123 1.39 -5.44 -4.93
C GLY A 123 1.54 -4.77 -3.56
N ASN A 124 2.15 -5.47 -2.62
CA ASN A 124 2.29 -5.08 -1.23
C ASN A 124 3.29 -3.92 -1.01
N SER A 125 3.17 -2.83 -1.80
CA SER A 125 4.06 -1.67 -1.72
C SER A 125 4.07 -1.01 -0.33
N GLN A 126 2.97 -1.09 0.42
CA GLN A 126 2.89 -0.61 1.80
C GLN A 126 3.77 -1.40 2.78
N ARG A 127 4.26 -2.57 2.41
CA ARG A 127 5.21 -3.34 3.20
C ARG A 127 6.63 -2.78 3.11
N PHE A 128 6.98 -2.11 2.01
CA PHE A 128 8.30 -1.55 1.77
C PHE A 128 8.33 -0.08 2.17
N ILE A 129 8.42 0.15 3.49
CA ILE A 129 8.60 1.46 4.10
C ILE A 129 9.89 1.41 4.92
N CYS A 130 10.78 2.37 4.69
CA CYS A 130 12.06 2.50 5.37
C CYS A 130 12.06 3.79 6.17
N GLN A 131 11.93 3.71 7.48
CA GLN A 131 12.04 4.85 8.37
C GLN A 131 13.54 5.18 8.55
N LYS A 132 13.91 6.44 8.39
CA LYS A 132 15.32 6.86 8.26
C LYS A 132 16.16 6.56 9.51
N ASP A 133 15.58 6.73 10.68
CA ASP A 133 16.23 6.47 11.98
C ASP A 133 16.40 4.97 12.32
N LEU A 134 15.76 4.08 11.53
CA LEU A 134 15.89 2.63 11.69
C LEU A 134 17.00 2.01 10.83
N ILE A 135 17.84 2.82 10.18
CA ILE A 135 18.95 2.32 9.40
C ILE A 135 19.99 1.66 10.33
N THR A 136 20.32 0.39 10.08
CA THR A 136 21.26 -0.41 10.87
C THR A 136 22.54 -0.74 10.11
N GLN A 137 22.47 -0.73 8.76
CA GLN A 137 23.64 -0.93 7.90
C GLN A 137 23.56 0.00 6.69
N GLY A 138 24.70 0.51 6.24
CA GLY A 138 24.79 1.52 5.19
C GLY A 138 24.47 2.92 5.71
N THR A 139 24.28 3.87 4.80
CA THR A 139 23.94 5.25 5.13
C THR A 139 22.74 5.73 4.33
N ILE A 140 22.09 6.81 4.78
CA ILE A 140 20.98 7.44 4.02
C ILE A 140 21.50 7.98 2.69
N GLU A 141 22.71 8.50 2.66
CA GLU A 141 23.36 8.99 1.44
C GLU A 141 23.55 7.88 0.41
N ASP A 142 23.98 6.68 0.85
CA ASP A 142 24.12 5.51 -0.02
C ASP A 142 22.76 5.06 -0.57
N PHE A 143 21.72 5.13 0.28
CA PHE A 143 20.35 4.86 -0.14
C PHE A 143 19.86 5.86 -1.18
N GLU A 144 20.01 7.16 -0.92
CA GLU A 144 19.60 8.21 -1.84
C GLU A 144 20.39 8.15 -3.16
N LYS A 145 21.66 7.80 -3.12
CA LYS A 145 22.49 7.60 -4.32
C LYS A 145 22.01 6.43 -5.14
N LEU A 146 21.62 5.32 -4.51
CA LEU A 146 21.12 4.12 -5.19
C LEU A 146 19.79 4.37 -5.93
N PHE A 147 18.94 5.26 -5.40
CA PHE A 147 17.62 5.58 -5.95
C PHE A 147 17.50 7.02 -6.46
N ALA A 148 18.63 7.67 -6.78
CA ALA A 148 18.67 9.10 -7.14
C ALA A 148 17.70 9.49 -8.27
N ASP A 149 17.53 8.59 -9.26
CA ASP A 149 16.65 8.76 -10.41
C ASP A 149 15.16 8.45 -10.10
N LYS A 150 14.85 7.91 -8.93
CA LYS A 150 13.52 7.42 -8.53
C LYS A 150 12.95 8.11 -7.30
N ILE A 151 13.75 8.94 -6.60
CA ILE A 151 13.29 9.64 -5.40
C ILE A 151 12.39 10.82 -5.77
N ILE A 152 11.20 10.84 -5.16
CA ILE A 152 10.22 11.93 -5.26
C ILE A 152 10.01 12.48 -3.86
N ARG A 153 10.45 13.70 -3.61
CA ARG A 153 10.28 14.37 -2.30
C ARG A 153 8.87 14.94 -2.17
N ARG A 154 8.18 14.58 -1.10
CA ARG A 154 6.88 15.12 -0.68
C ARG A 154 7.02 15.63 0.74
N GLY A 155 7.72 16.72 0.90
CA GLY A 155 7.81 17.46 2.15
C GLY A 155 7.02 18.73 2.06
#